data_0d0743517759e0bf3f02a6bee185c6a9
#
_entry.id   0d0743517759e0bf3f02a6bee185c6a9
#
_cell.length_a   1.000
_cell.length_b   1.000
_cell.length_c   1.000
_cell.angle_alpha   90.00
_cell.angle_beta   90.00
_cell.angle_gamma   90.00
#
_symmetry.space_group_name_H-M   'P 1'
#
loop_
_entity.id
_entity.type
_entity.pdbx_description
1 polymer ?
#
loop_
_entity_poly.entity_id
_entity_poly.type
_entity_poly.pdbx_seq_one_letter_code
_entity_poly.pdbx_strand_id
1 'polypeptide(L)'
;LTWYLPGNPTAMTSDGYEAVSAEINKYLEEKIGCHLELKVFSFSEYAQKCSTVISEGEPFDLMFTCDWLNNFSTNAGSNAYLPLNDLLEENAPDAMADIPEYMWQATTIDGNIYAMPALQTYAKNDGIFLRADIAEELGVSGSSYENGTDTYTLEELGNILGQIKEQNPDIIPMD
;
A
#
# COMPACT_ATOMS: atom_id res chain seq x y z
N LEU A 1 -22.43 -6.88 2.30
CA LEU A 1 -21.39 -5.87 2.07
C LEU A 1 -20.64 -6.20 0.80
N THR A 2 -20.30 -5.20 0.01
CA THR A 2 -19.49 -5.32 -1.20
C THR A 2 -18.15 -4.60 -1.00
N TRP A 3 -17.05 -5.31 -1.25
CA TRP A 3 -15.71 -4.76 -1.11
C TRP A 3 -14.92 -4.87 -2.40
N TYR A 4 -14.52 -3.72 -2.97
CA TYR A 4 -13.71 -3.63 -4.18
C TYR A 4 -12.22 -3.62 -3.83
N LEU A 5 -11.45 -4.58 -4.39
CA LEU A 5 -10.03 -4.78 -4.12
C LEU A 5 -9.23 -4.97 -5.42
N PRO A 6 -8.00 -4.42 -5.50
CA PRO A 6 -7.05 -4.81 -6.52
C PRO A 6 -6.41 -6.16 -6.15
N GLY A 7 -6.19 -7.01 -7.13
CA GLY A 7 -5.58 -8.32 -6.91
C GLY A 7 -5.53 -9.19 -8.15
N ASN A 8 -5.48 -10.50 -7.92
CA ASN A 8 -5.56 -11.47 -9.00
C ASN A 8 -6.98 -12.07 -9.10
N PRO A 9 -7.81 -11.64 -10.07
CA PRO A 9 -9.17 -12.13 -10.20
C PRO A 9 -9.25 -13.64 -10.49
N THR A 10 -8.21 -14.26 -11.05
CA THR A 10 -8.22 -15.71 -11.28
C THR A 10 -8.12 -16.53 -9.98
N ALA A 11 -7.60 -15.94 -8.92
CA ALA A 11 -7.58 -16.59 -7.60
C ALA A 11 -8.98 -16.74 -7.01
N MET A 12 -9.93 -15.92 -7.42
CA MET A 12 -11.33 -15.93 -6.96
C MET A 12 -12.11 -17.19 -7.38
N THR A 13 -11.59 -17.98 -8.29
CA THR A 13 -12.20 -19.23 -8.77
C THR A 13 -11.52 -20.47 -8.17
N SER A 14 -10.62 -20.30 -7.21
CA SER A 14 -9.92 -21.40 -6.56
C SER A 14 -10.69 -21.95 -5.37
N ASP A 15 -10.54 -23.25 -5.10
CA ASP A 15 -11.09 -23.90 -3.91
C ASP A 15 -10.62 -23.22 -2.61
N GLY A 16 -9.40 -22.68 -2.61
CA GLY A 16 -8.84 -21.93 -1.49
C GLY A 16 -9.59 -20.62 -1.23
N TYR A 17 -9.99 -19.91 -2.28
CA TYR A 17 -10.80 -18.71 -2.15
C TYR A 17 -12.18 -19.02 -1.56
N GLU A 18 -12.85 -20.06 -2.06
CA GLU A 18 -14.17 -20.46 -1.55
C GLU A 18 -14.11 -20.81 -0.07
N ALA A 19 -13.09 -21.58 0.34
CA ALA A 19 -12.90 -21.93 1.75
C ALA A 19 -12.67 -20.72 2.65
N VAL A 20 -11.78 -19.79 2.24
CA VAL A 20 -11.49 -18.55 3.01
C VAL A 20 -12.71 -17.65 3.05
N SER A 21 -13.41 -17.46 1.94
CA SER A 21 -14.61 -16.64 1.85
C SER A 21 -15.74 -17.18 2.75
N ALA A 22 -15.90 -18.51 2.79
CA ALA A 22 -16.89 -19.14 3.65
C ALA A 22 -16.60 -18.90 5.15
N GLU A 23 -15.35 -19.04 5.59
CA GLU A 23 -14.97 -18.79 6.99
C GLU A 23 -15.08 -17.31 7.36
N ILE A 24 -14.69 -16.39 6.46
CA ILE A 24 -14.88 -14.94 6.67
C ILE A 24 -16.38 -14.64 6.85
N ASN A 25 -17.21 -15.12 5.95
CA ASN A 25 -18.64 -14.86 5.99
C ASN A 25 -19.31 -15.46 7.22
N LYS A 26 -18.96 -16.66 7.63
CA LYS A 26 -19.42 -17.24 8.88
C LYS A 26 -19.09 -16.35 10.09
N TYR A 27 -17.86 -15.84 10.17
CA TYR A 27 -17.45 -14.93 11.23
C TYR A 27 -18.23 -13.61 11.20
N LEU A 28 -18.40 -13.00 10.02
CA LEU A 28 -19.12 -11.73 9.87
C LEU A 28 -20.60 -11.87 10.19
N GLU A 29 -21.24 -12.97 9.78
CA GLU A 29 -22.63 -13.26 10.12
C GLU A 29 -22.85 -13.40 11.63
N GLU A 30 -21.93 -14.11 12.32
CA GLU A 30 -21.99 -14.27 13.77
C GLU A 30 -21.75 -12.95 14.53
N LYS A 31 -20.86 -12.08 14.04
CA LYS A 31 -20.44 -10.87 14.75
C LYS A 31 -21.28 -9.65 14.45
N ILE A 32 -21.63 -9.45 13.21
CA ILE A 32 -22.29 -8.21 12.74
C ILE A 32 -23.49 -8.46 11.84
N GLY A 33 -23.88 -9.72 11.63
CA GLY A 33 -25.07 -10.07 10.82
C GLY A 33 -24.92 -9.72 9.32
N CYS A 34 -23.69 -9.69 8.80
CA CYS A 34 -23.41 -9.28 7.43
C CYS A 34 -22.75 -10.39 6.62
N HIS A 35 -23.01 -10.38 5.31
CA HIS A 35 -22.33 -11.21 4.33
C HIS A 35 -21.45 -10.31 3.45
N LEU A 36 -20.19 -10.72 3.19
CA LEU A 36 -19.21 -9.99 2.41
C LEU A 36 -19.04 -10.63 1.02
N GLU A 37 -19.19 -9.82 -0.01
CA GLU A 37 -18.85 -10.15 -1.39
C GLU A 37 -17.60 -9.36 -1.81
N LEU A 38 -16.54 -10.07 -2.21
CA LEU A 38 -15.31 -9.46 -2.73
C LEU A 38 -15.40 -9.27 -4.24
N LYS A 39 -15.14 -8.05 -4.70
CA LYS A 39 -15.02 -7.68 -6.12
C LYS A 39 -13.54 -7.42 -6.43
N VAL A 40 -12.83 -8.45 -6.87
CA VAL A 40 -11.40 -8.36 -7.14
C VAL A 40 -11.16 -8.13 -8.62
N PHE A 41 -10.36 -7.10 -8.94
CA PHE A 41 -9.95 -6.76 -10.29
C PHE A 41 -8.43 -6.73 -10.39
N SER A 42 -7.89 -6.97 -11.58
CA SER A 42 -6.46 -6.80 -11.82
C SER A 42 -6.02 -5.35 -11.55
N PHE A 43 -4.76 -5.15 -11.19
CA PHE A 43 -4.22 -3.79 -10.96
C PHE A 43 -4.41 -2.86 -12.18
N SER A 44 -4.35 -3.40 -13.38
CA SER A 44 -4.54 -2.63 -14.61
C SER A 44 -6.00 -2.20 -14.86
N GLU A 45 -6.97 -2.92 -14.32
CA GLU A 45 -8.41 -2.65 -14.55
C GLU A 45 -9.06 -1.94 -13.37
N TYR A 46 -8.48 -2.06 -12.18
CA TYR A 46 -9.09 -1.64 -10.92
C TYR A 46 -9.52 -0.17 -10.92
N ALA A 47 -8.61 0.74 -11.27
CA ALA A 47 -8.91 2.18 -11.26
C ALA A 47 -10.07 2.54 -12.21
N GLN A 48 -10.10 1.93 -13.41
CA GLN A 48 -11.17 2.14 -14.38
C GLN A 48 -12.51 1.61 -13.85
N LYS A 49 -12.52 0.43 -13.24
CA LYS A 49 -13.73 -0.17 -12.64
C LYS A 49 -14.29 0.68 -11.51
N CYS A 50 -13.42 1.12 -10.58
CA CYS A 50 -13.82 2.02 -9.49
C CYS A 50 -14.36 3.35 -10.00
N SER A 51 -13.72 3.94 -11.01
CA SER A 51 -14.21 5.17 -11.64
C SER A 51 -15.60 5.01 -12.26
N THR A 52 -15.87 3.86 -12.90
CA THR A 52 -17.18 3.55 -13.45
C THR A 52 -18.23 3.44 -12.35
N VAL A 53 -17.98 2.64 -11.31
CA VAL A 53 -18.89 2.46 -10.16
C VAL A 53 -19.23 3.81 -9.51
N ILE A 54 -18.22 4.65 -9.26
CA ILE A 54 -18.41 5.97 -8.66
C ILE A 54 -19.23 6.90 -9.59
N SER A 55 -18.90 6.95 -10.88
CA SER A 55 -19.55 7.86 -11.84
C SER A 55 -21.00 7.46 -12.18
N GLU A 56 -21.30 6.19 -12.11
CA GLU A 56 -22.66 5.65 -12.35
C GLU A 56 -23.50 5.65 -11.07
N GLY A 57 -22.91 5.94 -9.92
CA GLY A 57 -23.58 5.92 -8.63
C GLY A 57 -24.01 4.52 -8.21
N GLU A 58 -23.28 3.50 -8.66
CA GLU A 58 -23.50 2.13 -8.20
C GLU A 58 -23.17 1.99 -6.70
N PRO A 59 -23.96 1.27 -5.93
CA PRO A 59 -23.70 1.12 -4.50
C PRO A 59 -22.47 0.25 -4.26
N PHE A 60 -21.61 0.68 -3.34
CA PHE A 60 -20.51 -0.09 -2.77
C PHE A 60 -20.37 0.24 -1.28
N ASP A 61 -19.86 -0.71 -0.50
CA ASP A 61 -19.64 -0.49 0.94
C ASP A 61 -18.16 -0.16 1.21
N LEU A 62 -17.25 -0.89 0.62
CA LEU A 62 -15.81 -0.72 0.82
C LEU A 62 -15.08 -0.71 -0.52
N MET A 63 -14.08 0.16 -0.63
CA MET A 63 -13.27 0.30 -1.83
C MET A 63 -11.82 0.63 -1.45
N PHE A 64 -10.86 -0.13 -1.97
CA PHE A 64 -9.46 0.20 -1.79
C PHE A 64 -9.10 1.47 -2.56
N THR A 65 -8.37 2.36 -1.93
CA THR A 65 -7.93 3.63 -2.52
C THR A 65 -6.52 3.99 -2.04
N CYS A 66 -5.75 4.66 -2.86
CA CYS A 66 -4.44 5.22 -2.54
C CYS A 66 -4.11 6.34 -3.55
N ASP A 67 -2.91 6.89 -3.49
CA ASP A 67 -2.47 7.99 -4.37
C ASP A 67 -2.24 7.55 -5.82
N TRP A 68 -1.70 6.36 -6.05
CA TRP A 68 -1.31 5.82 -7.37
C TRP A 68 -2.34 4.89 -8.02
N LEU A 69 -3.34 4.44 -7.26
CA LEU A 69 -4.39 3.55 -7.75
C LEU A 69 -5.74 3.95 -7.15
N ASN A 70 -6.74 4.27 -7.99
CA ASN A 70 -8.04 4.78 -7.54
C ASN A 70 -7.88 5.98 -6.59
N ASN A 71 -7.39 7.08 -7.13
CA ASN A 71 -6.84 8.22 -6.40
C ASN A 71 -7.71 8.72 -5.24
N PHE A 72 -7.18 8.58 -4.01
CA PHE A 72 -7.86 8.92 -2.76
C PHE A 72 -8.31 10.38 -2.71
N SER A 73 -7.38 11.32 -2.95
CA SER A 73 -7.68 12.75 -2.80
C SER A 73 -8.72 13.23 -3.81
N THR A 74 -8.68 12.72 -5.04
CA THR A 74 -9.66 13.04 -6.08
C THR A 74 -11.05 12.55 -5.71
N ASN A 75 -11.16 11.31 -5.26
CA ASN A 75 -12.44 10.70 -4.95
C ASN A 75 -13.06 11.26 -3.67
N ALA A 76 -12.26 11.48 -2.62
CA ALA A 76 -12.72 12.14 -1.39
C ALA A 76 -13.16 13.59 -1.67
N GLY A 77 -12.39 14.35 -2.45
CA GLY A 77 -12.72 15.71 -2.84
C GLY A 77 -13.98 15.84 -3.71
N SER A 78 -14.36 14.77 -4.43
CA SER A 78 -15.61 14.70 -5.20
C SER A 78 -16.80 14.12 -4.42
N ASN A 79 -16.66 13.93 -3.12
CA ASN A 79 -17.64 13.30 -2.22
C ASN A 79 -18.04 11.87 -2.61
N ALA A 80 -17.10 11.10 -3.19
CA ALA A 80 -17.33 9.70 -3.50
C ALA A 80 -17.27 8.81 -2.24
N TYR A 81 -16.66 9.29 -1.18
CA TYR A 81 -16.50 8.59 0.09
C TYR A 81 -17.23 9.30 1.23
N LEU A 82 -17.68 8.52 2.22
CA LEU A 82 -18.36 9.01 3.40
C LEU A 82 -17.34 9.55 4.41
N PRO A 83 -17.57 10.72 5.06
CA PRO A 83 -16.81 11.13 6.23
C PRO A 83 -16.98 10.12 7.37
N LEU A 84 -15.87 9.73 7.98
CA LEU A 84 -15.84 8.63 8.95
C LEU A 84 -15.63 9.08 10.40
N ASN A 85 -15.42 10.37 10.68
CA ASN A 85 -15.08 10.88 12.00
C ASN A 85 -15.99 10.32 13.11
N ASP A 86 -17.27 10.63 13.06
CA ASP A 86 -18.23 10.22 14.08
C ASP A 86 -18.37 8.68 14.14
N LEU A 87 -18.34 8.03 12.98
CA LEU A 87 -18.47 6.56 12.88
C LEU A 87 -17.27 5.85 13.52
N LEU A 88 -16.07 6.37 13.34
CA LEU A 88 -14.86 5.80 13.94
C LEU A 88 -14.83 6.02 15.45
N GLU A 89 -15.20 7.22 15.92
CA GLU A 89 -15.27 7.52 17.35
C GLU A 89 -16.29 6.63 18.07
N GLU A 90 -17.44 6.41 17.45
CA GLU A 90 -18.53 5.61 18.05
C GLU A 90 -18.28 4.10 17.98
N ASN A 91 -17.75 3.60 16.84
CA ASN A 91 -17.74 2.17 16.54
C ASN A 91 -16.36 1.53 16.54
N ALA A 92 -15.28 2.32 16.46
CA ALA A 92 -13.91 1.82 16.35
C ALA A 92 -12.88 2.63 17.18
N PRO A 93 -13.19 2.95 18.47
CA PRO A 93 -12.27 3.74 19.30
C PRO A 93 -10.90 3.07 19.50
N ASP A 94 -10.88 1.74 19.58
CA ASP A 94 -9.62 0.99 19.73
C ASP A 94 -8.74 1.14 18.47
N ALA A 95 -9.33 1.09 17.28
CA ALA A 95 -8.58 1.31 16.05
C ALA A 95 -8.03 2.75 15.95
N MET A 96 -8.80 3.73 16.43
CA MET A 96 -8.33 5.12 16.50
C MET A 96 -7.16 5.29 17.47
N ALA A 97 -7.13 4.53 18.56
CA ALA A 97 -6.06 4.57 19.53
C ALA A 97 -4.80 3.82 19.07
N ASP A 98 -4.96 2.71 18.36
CA ASP A 98 -3.87 1.84 17.93
C ASP A 98 -3.13 2.38 16.69
N ILE A 99 -3.84 3.07 15.79
CA ILE A 99 -3.26 3.63 14.58
C ILE A 99 -2.62 4.99 14.90
N PRO A 100 -1.33 5.20 14.58
CA PRO A 100 -0.64 6.46 14.85
C PRO A 100 -1.31 7.68 14.18
N GLU A 101 -1.32 8.80 14.90
CA GLU A 101 -2.00 10.03 14.44
C GLU A 101 -1.56 10.51 13.05
N TYR A 102 -0.27 10.38 12.71
CA TYR A 102 0.23 10.79 11.39
C TYR A 102 -0.37 9.97 10.24
N MET A 103 -0.82 8.74 10.50
CA MET A 103 -1.50 7.93 9.49
C MET A 103 -2.93 8.40 9.27
N TRP A 104 -3.63 8.82 10.31
CA TRP A 104 -4.94 9.46 10.18
C TRP A 104 -4.86 10.78 9.41
N GLN A 105 -3.80 11.55 9.60
CA GLN A 105 -3.56 12.78 8.83
C GLN A 105 -3.48 12.50 7.32
N ALA A 106 -2.90 11.38 6.92
CA ALA A 106 -2.80 10.99 5.51
C ALA A 106 -4.16 10.65 4.87
N THR A 107 -5.16 10.31 5.67
CA THR A 107 -6.52 9.99 5.22
C THR A 107 -7.54 11.08 5.54
N THR A 108 -7.06 12.25 5.98
CA THR A 108 -7.88 13.41 6.33
C THR A 108 -7.81 14.49 5.25
N ILE A 109 -8.96 14.98 4.80
CA ILE A 109 -9.09 16.10 3.86
C ILE A 109 -10.09 17.10 4.47
N ASP A 110 -9.69 18.35 4.59
CA ASP A 110 -10.50 19.43 5.16
C ASP A 110 -11.13 19.09 6.53
N GLY A 111 -10.36 18.36 7.38
CA GLY A 111 -10.78 17.96 8.72
C GLY A 111 -11.64 16.70 8.78
N ASN A 112 -11.99 16.11 7.66
CA ASN A 112 -12.76 14.86 7.60
C ASN A 112 -11.88 13.67 7.25
N ILE A 113 -12.00 12.58 7.99
CA ILE A 113 -11.37 11.29 7.70
C ILE A 113 -12.24 10.56 6.68
N TYR A 114 -11.66 10.19 5.53
CA TYR A 114 -12.38 9.50 4.45
C TYR A 114 -11.93 8.06 4.20
N ALA A 115 -10.87 7.62 4.85
CA ALA A 115 -10.42 6.25 4.75
C ALA A 115 -9.79 5.76 6.05
N MET A 116 -9.89 4.47 6.29
CA MET A 116 -9.15 3.79 7.35
C MET A 116 -7.74 3.48 6.84
N PRO A 117 -6.67 3.95 7.50
CA PRO A 117 -5.31 3.65 7.07
C PRO A 117 -5.01 2.15 7.15
N ALA A 118 -4.31 1.61 6.16
CA ALA A 118 -3.81 0.24 6.24
C ALA A 118 -2.64 0.16 7.24
N LEU A 119 -2.84 -0.55 8.34
CA LEU A 119 -1.81 -0.77 9.36
C LEU A 119 -0.84 -1.86 8.88
N GLN A 120 0.21 -1.44 8.18
CA GLN A 120 1.25 -2.32 7.65
C GLN A 120 2.62 -1.65 7.76
N THR A 121 3.58 -2.03 6.95
CA THR A 121 4.91 -1.41 6.92
C THR A 121 4.82 0.09 6.62
N TYR A 122 5.21 0.93 7.57
CA TYR A 122 5.12 2.41 7.45
C TYR A 122 6.25 3.02 6.66
N ALA A 123 7.40 2.35 6.64
CA ALA A 123 8.58 2.79 5.90
C ALA A 123 9.10 1.63 5.07
N LYS A 124 9.55 1.97 3.88
CA LYS A 124 10.23 1.06 2.99
C LYS A 124 11.68 1.49 2.93
N ASN A 125 12.58 0.58 3.26
CA ASN A 125 13.99 0.83 3.08
C ASN A 125 14.34 0.56 1.63
N ASP A 126 14.82 1.57 0.94
CA ASP A 126 15.40 1.41 -0.39
C ASP A 126 16.89 1.12 -0.22
N GLY A 127 17.40 0.17 -1.00
CA GLY A 127 18.78 -0.25 -0.99
C GLY A 127 19.39 -0.22 -2.39
N ILE A 128 20.70 -0.11 -2.45
CA ILE A 128 21.45 -0.15 -3.69
C ILE A 128 22.30 -1.42 -3.70
N PHE A 129 22.22 -2.16 -4.80
CA PHE A 129 23.05 -3.32 -5.00
C PHE A 129 24.30 -2.91 -5.78
N LEU A 130 25.47 -3.17 -5.17
CA LEU A 130 26.76 -3.08 -5.88
C LEU A 130 27.19 -4.49 -6.30
N ARG A 131 27.88 -4.58 -7.43
CA ARG A 131 28.61 -5.81 -7.80
C ARG A 131 29.66 -6.08 -6.74
N ALA A 132 29.76 -7.34 -6.29
CA ALA A 132 30.63 -7.73 -5.19
C ALA A 132 32.12 -7.46 -5.50
N ASP A 133 32.54 -7.72 -6.73
CA ASP A 133 33.91 -7.44 -7.19
C ASP A 133 34.26 -5.95 -7.12
N ILE A 134 33.36 -5.06 -7.53
CA ILE A 134 33.56 -3.60 -7.46
C ILE A 134 33.53 -3.14 -5.98
N ALA A 135 32.63 -3.66 -5.18
CA ALA A 135 32.55 -3.31 -3.76
C ALA A 135 33.85 -3.69 -3.03
N GLU A 136 34.40 -4.88 -3.30
CA GLU A 136 35.67 -5.35 -2.74
C GLU A 136 36.83 -4.46 -3.18
N GLU A 137 36.92 -4.11 -4.47
CA GLU A 137 37.95 -3.26 -5.03
C GLU A 137 37.96 -1.84 -4.42
N LEU A 138 36.80 -1.28 -4.16
CA LEU A 138 36.61 0.02 -3.55
C LEU A 138 36.66 0.02 -2.02
N GLY A 139 36.69 -1.15 -1.40
CA GLY A 139 36.64 -1.30 0.05
C GLY A 139 35.29 -0.87 0.65
N VAL A 140 34.22 -0.94 -0.14
CA VAL A 140 32.87 -0.63 0.31
C VAL A 140 32.28 -1.86 1.00
N SER A 141 31.93 -1.70 2.28
CA SER A 141 31.24 -2.77 3.00
C SER A 141 29.77 -2.82 2.61
N GLY A 142 29.23 -4.04 2.46
CA GLY A 142 27.80 -4.27 2.29
C GLY A 142 27.16 -4.73 3.58
N SER A 143 25.93 -4.33 3.83
CA SER A 143 25.17 -4.92 4.93
C SER A 143 24.83 -6.37 4.61
N SER A 144 25.13 -7.28 5.53
CA SER A 144 24.54 -8.62 5.48
C SER A 144 23.15 -8.61 6.11
N TYR A 145 22.27 -9.47 5.62
CA TYR A 145 20.94 -9.68 6.19
C TYR A 145 20.97 -9.98 7.70
N GLU A 146 22.08 -10.47 8.23
CA GLU A 146 22.25 -10.88 9.61
C GLU A 146 22.75 -9.76 10.54
N ASN A 147 23.40 -8.73 10.04
CA ASN A 147 24.18 -7.77 10.84
C ASN A 147 23.74 -6.30 10.78
N GLY A 148 22.56 -6.03 10.27
CA GLY A 148 22.05 -4.67 10.16
C GLY A 148 22.45 -3.98 8.84
N THR A 149 22.07 -2.73 8.73
CA THR A 149 22.21 -1.95 7.50
C THR A 149 23.39 -0.99 7.63
N ASP A 150 24.37 -1.10 6.73
CA ASP A 150 25.25 0.01 6.46
C ASP A 150 24.45 1.08 5.75
N THR A 151 24.42 2.27 6.30
CA THR A 151 23.70 3.40 5.72
C THR A 151 24.70 4.35 5.08
N TYR A 152 24.39 4.80 3.88
CA TYR A 152 25.16 5.77 3.14
C TYR A 152 24.33 7.04 2.92
N THR A 153 24.96 8.18 3.05
CA THR A 153 24.38 9.45 2.62
C THR A 153 24.40 9.53 1.08
N LEU A 154 23.59 10.40 0.52
CA LEU A 154 23.61 10.64 -0.94
C LEU A 154 24.99 11.16 -1.42
N GLU A 155 25.72 11.89 -0.57
CA GLU A 155 27.07 12.37 -0.88
C GLU A 155 28.07 11.20 -0.94
N GLU A 156 28.03 10.30 0.04
CA GLU A 156 28.88 9.10 0.05
C GLU A 156 28.58 8.19 -1.13
N LEU A 157 27.31 8.02 -1.48
CA LEU A 157 26.91 7.28 -2.67
C LEU A 157 27.46 7.96 -3.94
N GLY A 158 27.32 9.29 -4.06
CA GLY A 158 27.88 10.06 -5.17
C GLY A 158 29.40 9.86 -5.33
N ASN A 159 30.13 9.81 -4.22
CA ASN A 159 31.58 9.55 -4.21
C ASN A 159 31.90 8.11 -4.68
N ILE A 160 31.12 7.11 -4.23
CA ILE A 160 31.29 5.72 -4.67
C ILE A 160 31.05 5.61 -6.19
N LEU A 161 29.94 6.18 -6.68
CA LEU A 161 29.65 6.18 -8.12
C LEU A 161 30.73 6.89 -8.94
N GLY A 162 31.27 8.00 -8.43
CA GLY A 162 32.40 8.72 -9.03
C GLY A 162 33.63 7.82 -9.14
N GLN A 163 34.04 7.14 -8.09
CA GLN A 163 35.18 6.21 -8.08
C GLN A 163 34.96 5.04 -9.05
N ILE A 164 33.75 4.48 -9.11
CA ILE A 164 33.42 3.43 -10.09
C ILE A 164 33.68 3.95 -11.51
N LYS A 165 33.21 5.18 -11.81
CA LYS A 165 33.36 5.77 -13.13
C LYS A 165 34.80 6.07 -13.50
N GLU A 166 35.61 6.52 -12.55
CA GLU A 166 37.05 6.79 -12.76
C GLU A 166 37.82 5.51 -13.03
N GLN A 167 37.54 4.45 -12.29
CA GLN A 167 38.26 3.16 -12.45
C GLN A 167 37.71 2.35 -13.63
N ASN A 168 36.48 2.55 -14.01
CA ASN A 168 35.79 1.82 -15.08
C ASN A 168 35.09 2.81 -16.05
N PRO A 169 35.83 3.50 -16.93
CA PRO A 169 35.25 4.55 -17.78
C PRO A 169 34.13 4.12 -18.71
N ASP A 170 34.09 2.84 -19.06
CA ASP A 170 33.09 2.26 -19.96
C ASP A 170 31.78 1.83 -19.24
N ILE A 171 31.79 1.86 -17.93
CA ILE A 171 30.61 1.51 -17.13
C ILE A 171 29.73 2.75 -16.87
N ILE A 172 28.43 2.60 -16.97
CA ILE A 172 27.44 3.53 -16.40
C ILE A 172 27.20 3.04 -14.95
N PRO A 173 27.66 3.78 -13.93
CA PRO A 173 27.63 3.29 -12.54
C PRO A 173 26.22 3.07 -11.99
N MET A 174 25.23 3.79 -12.53
CA MET A 174 23.83 3.72 -12.13
C MET A 174 22.97 4.21 -13.31
N ASP A 175 21.90 3.51 -13.66
CA ASP A 175 20.90 3.82 -14.68
C ASP A 175 19.45 3.82 -14.12
#